data_0228e32b42e09090606020552b56a2f0
#
_entry.id   0228e32b42e09090606020552b56a2f0
#
_cell.length_a   1.000
_cell.length_b   1.000
_cell.length_c   1.000
_cell.angle_alpha   90.00
_cell.angle_beta   90.00
_cell.angle_gamma   90.00
#
_symmetry.space_group_name_H-M   'P 1'
#
loop_
_entity.id
_entity.type
_entity.pdbx_description
1 polymer ?
#
loop_
_entity_poly.entity_id
_entity_poly.type
_entity_poly.pdbx_seq_one_letter_code
_entity_poly.pdbx_strand_id
1 'polypeptide(L)'
;MNKILTGKYVQEWNGFLTQLPKERRDVYFTPEYYSLYETYGDGEAVCFVYEKDGELALYPFLKNAITPLGYELDKEYYDIQGAYGYNGLIASTDNKEFISLFWEEFDEWCQQNNIVAEFMRFHPVMKNHLLGEGHFKLIHDRNTVYLDLTQNEDDIFAGFDKGTRQHVRKAAKSIEIRPAERTEDNVQIFNRIYHENMEHVNSIPYLFFNLEHFRNMFKQENIEFFIAWLGDIPIACYSGLVSEEYYGNYLRASLTEYNRTGVNTLMYWSMIQSAKAHGCHYVHFGGGTSGDPDNSLLHYKMNFSKTLSEFWIGKKVHNQAVYDQIVEQWKTNHPDSYEAHKVMLLGYREI
;
A
#
# COMPACT_ATOMS: atom_id res chain seq x y z
N MET A 1 -14.80 -12.00 -21.41
CA MET A 1 -14.00 -11.08 -22.28
C MET A 1 -12.90 -10.49 -21.38
N ASN A 2 -11.65 -10.45 -21.86
CA ASN A 2 -10.59 -9.76 -21.13
C ASN A 2 -10.26 -8.41 -21.80
N LYS A 3 -9.77 -7.45 -20.98
CA LYS A 3 -9.40 -6.13 -21.43
C LYS A 3 -8.19 -5.62 -20.65
N ILE A 4 -7.29 -4.91 -21.32
CA ILE A 4 -6.14 -4.27 -20.72
C ILE A 4 -6.37 -2.76 -20.68
N LEU A 5 -6.31 -2.20 -19.48
CA LEU A 5 -6.40 -0.75 -19.28
C LEU A 5 -5.03 -0.24 -18.78
N THR A 6 -4.66 0.94 -19.24
CA THR A 6 -3.45 1.65 -18.78
C THR A 6 -3.86 3.02 -18.27
N GLY A 7 -2.91 3.81 -17.77
CA GLY A 7 -3.14 5.18 -17.30
C GLY A 7 -3.85 6.10 -18.30
N LYS A 8 -3.98 5.71 -19.58
CA LYS A 8 -4.79 6.43 -20.60
C LYS A 8 -6.30 6.21 -20.45
N TYR A 9 -6.72 5.18 -19.74
CA TYR A 9 -8.11 4.73 -19.62
C TYR A 9 -8.68 4.94 -18.21
N VAL A 10 -8.28 6.03 -17.53
CA VAL A 10 -8.68 6.35 -16.15
C VAL A 10 -10.19 6.27 -15.93
N GLN A 11 -10.99 6.90 -16.81
CA GLN A 11 -12.46 6.91 -16.67
C GLN A 11 -13.06 5.51 -16.81
N GLU A 12 -12.52 4.70 -17.71
CA GLU A 12 -13.01 3.34 -17.94
C GLU A 12 -12.63 2.42 -16.78
N TRP A 13 -11.40 2.52 -16.28
CA TRP A 13 -10.94 1.78 -15.10
C TRP A 13 -11.81 2.10 -13.87
N ASN A 14 -12.03 3.38 -13.58
CA ASN A 14 -12.94 3.80 -12.52
C ASN A 14 -14.38 3.33 -12.77
N GLY A 15 -14.84 3.29 -14.03
CA GLY A 15 -16.13 2.74 -14.40
C GLY A 15 -16.30 1.26 -14.07
N PHE A 16 -15.25 0.44 -14.21
CA PHE A 16 -15.24 -0.95 -13.75
C PHE A 16 -15.19 -1.04 -12.23
N LEU A 17 -14.32 -0.26 -11.57
CA LEU A 17 -14.23 -0.25 -10.11
C LEU A 17 -15.58 0.03 -9.45
N THR A 18 -16.35 0.98 -9.98
CA THR A 18 -17.67 1.34 -9.42
C THR A 18 -18.73 0.24 -9.54
N GLN A 19 -18.54 -0.75 -10.42
CA GLN A 19 -19.43 -1.90 -10.56
C GLN A 19 -19.17 -2.97 -9.48
N LEU A 20 -17.99 -2.96 -8.84
CA LEU A 20 -17.71 -3.87 -7.72
C LEU A 20 -18.47 -3.44 -6.47
N PRO A 21 -18.81 -4.37 -5.55
CA PRO A 21 -19.30 -4.05 -4.22
C PRO A 21 -18.34 -3.11 -3.49
N LYS A 22 -18.86 -2.19 -2.67
CA LYS A 22 -18.06 -1.16 -2.00
C LYS A 22 -16.98 -1.75 -1.09
N GLU A 23 -17.24 -2.88 -0.44
CA GLU A 23 -16.32 -3.65 0.38
C GLU A 23 -15.18 -4.33 -0.39
N ARG A 24 -15.26 -4.30 -1.73
CA ARG A 24 -14.25 -4.79 -2.65
C ARG A 24 -13.46 -3.66 -3.33
N ARG A 25 -13.69 -2.41 -2.93
CA ARG A 25 -13.06 -1.21 -3.50
C ARG A 25 -12.22 -0.50 -2.45
N ASP A 26 -11.02 -0.11 -2.83
CA ASP A 26 -10.16 0.77 -2.02
C ASP A 26 -9.33 1.65 -2.95
N VAL A 27 -8.75 2.72 -2.41
CA VAL A 27 -7.82 3.64 -3.10
C VAL A 27 -6.67 2.88 -3.75
N TYR A 28 -6.18 1.83 -3.11
CA TYR A 28 -5.09 0.98 -3.62
C TYR A 28 -5.34 0.34 -4.98
N PHE A 29 -6.59 0.31 -5.47
CA PHE A 29 -6.96 -0.30 -6.77
C PHE A 29 -7.33 0.72 -7.83
N THR A 30 -7.25 2.02 -7.51
CA THR A 30 -7.63 3.11 -8.42
C THR A 30 -6.53 3.43 -9.43
N PRO A 31 -6.89 3.85 -10.65
CA PRO A 31 -5.90 4.30 -11.64
C PRO A 31 -5.11 5.51 -11.17
N GLU A 32 -5.71 6.41 -10.38
CA GLU A 32 -5.05 7.58 -9.81
C GLU A 32 -3.92 7.16 -8.86
N TYR A 33 -4.15 6.14 -8.03
CA TYR A 33 -3.14 5.61 -7.12
C TYR A 33 -1.99 4.95 -7.89
N TYR A 34 -2.29 4.13 -8.88
CA TYR A 34 -1.27 3.50 -9.73
C TYR A 34 -0.47 4.53 -10.53
N SER A 35 -1.11 5.60 -11.02
CA SER A 35 -0.44 6.71 -11.70
C SER A 35 0.60 7.43 -10.84
N LEU A 36 0.43 7.50 -9.51
CA LEU A 36 1.45 8.04 -8.61
C LEU A 36 2.77 7.25 -8.71
N TYR A 37 2.67 5.93 -8.73
CA TYR A 37 3.83 5.04 -8.76
C TYR A 37 4.41 4.86 -10.17
N GLU A 38 3.57 4.92 -11.21
CA GLU A 38 4.04 5.03 -12.59
C GLU A 38 4.88 6.30 -12.78
N THR A 39 4.39 7.44 -12.30
CA THR A 39 5.12 8.72 -12.36
C THR A 39 6.38 8.70 -11.49
N TYR A 40 6.38 7.95 -10.39
CA TYR A 40 7.55 7.76 -9.53
C TYR A 40 8.64 6.89 -10.18
N GLY A 41 8.26 6.06 -11.17
CA GLY A 41 9.18 5.20 -11.91
C GLY A 41 9.11 3.72 -11.55
N ASP A 42 8.09 3.30 -10.82
CA ASP A 42 7.91 1.91 -10.35
C ASP A 42 7.31 0.98 -11.42
N GLY A 43 7.13 1.45 -12.67
CA GLY A 43 6.63 0.67 -13.80
C GLY A 43 5.38 1.26 -14.45
N GLU A 44 4.95 0.67 -15.57
CA GLU A 44 3.73 1.05 -16.30
C GLU A 44 2.49 0.60 -15.53
N ALA A 45 1.57 1.51 -15.25
CA ALA A 45 0.29 1.20 -14.61
C ALA A 45 -0.63 0.45 -15.57
N VAL A 46 -0.99 -0.78 -15.20
CA VAL A 46 -1.84 -1.68 -16.00
C VAL A 46 -2.93 -2.28 -15.12
N CYS A 47 -4.14 -2.42 -15.66
CA CYS A 47 -5.21 -3.20 -15.05
C CYS A 47 -5.70 -4.25 -16.03
N PHE A 48 -5.61 -5.51 -15.65
CA PHE A 48 -6.26 -6.61 -16.35
C PHE A 48 -7.70 -6.74 -15.86
N VAL A 49 -8.65 -6.57 -16.77
CA VAL A 49 -10.09 -6.66 -16.50
C VAL A 49 -10.63 -7.93 -17.14
N TYR A 50 -11.41 -8.69 -16.41
CA TYR A 50 -12.08 -9.90 -16.87
C TYR A 50 -13.56 -9.88 -16.54
N GLU A 51 -14.40 -10.09 -17.56
CA GLU A 51 -15.83 -10.17 -17.43
C GLU A 51 -16.37 -11.47 -18.04
N LYS A 52 -17.22 -12.17 -17.29
CA LYS A 52 -17.91 -13.37 -17.77
C LYS A 52 -19.21 -13.58 -17.00
N ASP A 53 -20.29 -13.83 -17.72
CA ASP A 53 -21.61 -14.20 -17.17
C ASP A 53 -22.18 -13.20 -16.14
N GLY A 54 -21.82 -11.90 -16.28
CA GLY A 54 -22.24 -10.83 -15.38
C GLY A 54 -21.32 -10.64 -14.17
N GLU A 55 -20.30 -11.46 -14.01
CA GLU A 55 -19.26 -11.30 -12.99
C GLU A 55 -18.06 -10.51 -13.56
N LEU A 56 -17.39 -9.79 -12.67
CA LEU A 56 -16.31 -8.87 -12.97
C LEU A 56 -15.12 -9.09 -12.05
N ALA A 57 -13.91 -9.05 -12.61
CA ALA A 57 -12.66 -9.04 -11.86
C ALA A 57 -11.69 -7.99 -12.39
N LEU A 58 -11.00 -7.29 -11.51
CA LEU A 58 -9.96 -6.32 -11.81
C LEU A 58 -8.65 -6.71 -11.12
N TYR A 59 -7.58 -6.65 -11.87
CA TYR A 59 -6.25 -6.93 -11.37
C TYR A 59 -5.26 -5.84 -11.78
N PRO A 60 -5.11 -4.79 -10.96
CA PRO A 60 -4.15 -3.73 -11.22
C PRO A 60 -2.74 -4.11 -10.76
N PHE A 61 -1.74 -3.73 -11.56
CA PHE A 61 -0.33 -3.94 -11.30
C PHE A 61 0.55 -2.91 -12.01
N LEU A 62 1.82 -2.85 -11.62
CA LEU A 62 2.89 -2.14 -12.31
C LEU A 62 3.71 -3.15 -13.10
N LYS A 63 3.85 -2.91 -14.42
CA LYS A 63 4.64 -3.74 -15.34
C LYS A 63 6.00 -3.10 -15.56
N ASN A 64 7.07 -3.82 -15.27
CA ASN A 64 8.44 -3.34 -15.28
C ASN A 64 9.28 -4.07 -16.33
N ALA A 65 9.97 -3.35 -17.21
CA ALA A 65 10.95 -3.92 -18.12
C ALA A 65 12.18 -4.43 -17.35
N ILE A 66 12.69 -5.60 -17.75
CA ILE A 66 13.90 -6.21 -17.17
C ILE A 66 15.15 -5.79 -17.95
N THR A 67 15.03 -5.57 -19.26
CA THR A 67 16.16 -5.19 -20.13
C THR A 67 16.98 -3.99 -19.63
N PRO A 68 16.38 -2.92 -19.06
CA PRO A 68 17.16 -1.79 -18.53
C PRO A 68 18.09 -2.14 -17.37
N LEU A 69 17.92 -3.30 -16.74
CA LEU A 69 18.78 -3.78 -15.65
C LEU A 69 20.12 -4.37 -16.18
N GLY A 70 20.28 -4.50 -17.50
CA GLY A 70 21.53 -4.93 -18.12
C GLY A 70 21.73 -6.44 -18.20
N TYR A 71 20.72 -7.26 -17.92
CA TYR A 71 20.78 -8.69 -18.12
C TYR A 71 20.75 -9.06 -19.63
N GLU A 72 21.57 -10.00 -20.02
CA GLU A 72 21.63 -10.52 -21.40
C GLU A 72 20.48 -11.51 -21.62
N LEU A 73 19.44 -11.06 -22.37
CA LEU A 73 18.23 -11.83 -22.68
C LEU A 73 17.99 -11.80 -24.20
N ASP A 74 17.29 -12.81 -24.73
CA ASP A 74 17.02 -12.96 -26.16
C ASP A 74 16.00 -11.96 -26.72
N LYS A 75 15.18 -11.39 -25.84
CA LYS A 75 14.16 -10.37 -26.15
C LYS A 75 13.82 -9.55 -24.91
N GLU A 76 12.88 -8.64 -25.03
CA GLU A 76 12.38 -7.87 -23.90
C GLU A 76 11.44 -8.73 -23.04
N TYR A 77 11.71 -8.74 -21.74
CA TYR A 77 10.93 -9.38 -20.70
C TYR A 77 10.53 -8.39 -19.63
N TYR A 78 9.48 -8.76 -18.91
CA TYR A 78 8.90 -7.92 -17.86
C TYR A 78 8.66 -8.74 -16.60
N ASP A 79 8.63 -8.09 -15.46
CA ASP A 79 7.95 -8.58 -14.28
C ASP A 79 6.84 -7.64 -13.86
N ILE A 80 5.99 -8.09 -12.95
CA ILE A 80 4.89 -7.31 -12.43
C ILE A 80 4.88 -7.33 -10.91
N GLN A 81 4.49 -6.19 -10.35
CA GLN A 81 4.28 -6.02 -8.91
C GLN A 81 3.11 -5.07 -8.64
N GLY A 82 2.55 -5.12 -7.44
CA GLY A 82 1.59 -4.09 -7.02
C GLY A 82 2.29 -2.78 -6.66
N ALA A 83 1.58 -1.66 -6.78
CA ALA A 83 2.03 -0.37 -6.26
C ALA A 83 2.31 -0.46 -4.75
N TYR A 84 3.03 0.51 -4.18
CA TYR A 84 3.31 0.53 -2.74
C TYR A 84 2.03 0.39 -1.90
N GLY A 85 2.07 -0.37 -0.83
CA GLY A 85 0.93 -0.67 0.01
C GLY A 85 0.27 -2.02 -0.36
N TYR A 86 -1.04 -2.03 -0.58
CA TYR A 86 -1.80 -3.27 -0.77
C TYR A 86 -2.35 -3.40 -2.20
N ASN A 87 -2.46 -4.62 -2.67
CA ASN A 87 -2.83 -4.95 -4.06
C ASN A 87 -3.49 -6.33 -4.16
N GLY A 88 -3.43 -6.90 -5.36
CA GLY A 88 -3.98 -8.21 -5.67
C GLY A 88 -5.30 -8.14 -6.43
N LEU A 89 -5.89 -9.27 -6.72
CA LEU A 89 -7.16 -9.39 -7.41
C LEU A 89 -8.32 -8.86 -6.55
N ILE A 90 -9.23 -8.11 -7.16
CA ILE A 90 -10.54 -7.78 -6.63
C ILE A 90 -11.62 -8.25 -7.61
N ALA A 91 -12.73 -8.77 -7.10
CA ALA A 91 -13.78 -9.33 -7.94
C ALA A 91 -15.17 -9.09 -7.35
N SER A 92 -16.21 -9.13 -8.19
CA SER A 92 -17.61 -9.05 -7.79
C SER A 92 -18.09 -10.29 -7.02
N THR A 93 -17.34 -11.39 -7.14
CA THR A 93 -17.71 -12.70 -6.64
C THR A 93 -16.52 -13.46 -6.04
N ASP A 94 -16.79 -14.41 -5.14
CA ASP A 94 -15.85 -15.41 -4.64
C ASP A 94 -16.04 -16.77 -5.33
N ASN A 95 -16.78 -16.84 -6.45
CA ASN A 95 -17.01 -18.07 -7.20
C ASN A 95 -15.69 -18.65 -7.71
N LYS A 96 -15.34 -19.83 -7.20
CA LYS A 96 -14.06 -20.49 -7.51
C LYS A 96 -13.87 -20.80 -8.99
N GLU A 97 -14.94 -21.15 -9.71
CA GLU A 97 -14.86 -21.42 -11.16
C GLU A 97 -14.54 -20.13 -11.94
N PHE A 98 -15.22 -19.02 -11.62
CA PHE A 98 -14.94 -17.71 -12.22
C PHE A 98 -13.49 -17.28 -11.93
N ILE A 99 -13.03 -17.41 -10.68
CA ILE A 99 -11.66 -17.03 -10.29
C ILE A 99 -10.61 -17.93 -10.97
N SER A 100 -10.87 -19.24 -11.11
CA SER A 100 -9.98 -20.12 -11.86
C SER A 100 -9.83 -19.70 -13.32
N LEU A 101 -10.96 -19.40 -13.98
CA LEU A 101 -10.97 -18.94 -15.37
C LEU A 101 -10.26 -17.57 -15.51
N PHE A 102 -10.42 -16.68 -14.55
CA PHE A 102 -9.67 -15.42 -14.52
C PHE A 102 -8.16 -15.71 -14.54
N TRP A 103 -7.66 -16.59 -13.68
CA TRP A 103 -6.24 -16.89 -13.59
C TRP A 103 -5.70 -17.62 -14.82
N GLU A 104 -6.50 -18.49 -15.45
CA GLU A 104 -6.15 -19.13 -16.73
C GLU A 104 -5.93 -18.09 -17.84
N GLU A 105 -6.87 -17.16 -18.02
CA GLU A 105 -6.78 -16.06 -18.98
C GLU A 105 -5.61 -15.10 -18.69
N PHE A 106 -5.37 -14.83 -17.39
CA PHE A 106 -4.27 -13.99 -16.99
C PHE A 106 -2.90 -14.67 -17.23
N ASP A 107 -2.78 -15.96 -16.96
CA ASP A 107 -1.56 -16.74 -17.24
C ASP A 107 -1.26 -16.78 -18.74
N GLU A 108 -2.27 -16.93 -19.60
CA GLU A 108 -2.11 -16.81 -21.05
C GLU A 108 -1.61 -15.43 -21.46
N TRP A 109 -2.21 -14.38 -20.89
CA TRP A 109 -1.75 -13.01 -21.12
C TRP A 109 -0.30 -12.81 -20.68
N CYS A 110 0.10 -13.32 -19.53
CA CYS A 110 1.48 -13.25 -19.04
C CYS A 110 2.47 -13.91 -20.00
N GLN A 111 2.14 -15.08 -20.54
CA GLN A 111 2.98 -15.77 -21.53
C GLN A 111 3.12 -14.95 -22.81
N GLN A 112 2.02 -14.41 -23.35
CA GLN A 112 1.99 -13.61 -24.57
C GLN A 112 2.74 -12.27 -24.41
N ASN A 113 2.82 -11.74 -23.19
CA ASN A 113 3.45 -10.47 -22.88
C ASN A 113 4.84 -10.62 -22.21
N ASN A 114 5.45 -11.80 -22.27
CA ASN A 114 6.79 -12.08 -21.76
C ASN A 114 6.97 -11.73 -20.25
N ILE A 115 5.94 -11.96 -19.43
CA ILE A 115 6.04 -11.76 -17.99
C ILE A 115 6.85 -12.92 -17.38
N VAL A 116 7.87 -12.59 -16.60
CA VAL A 116 8.79 -13.55 -15.97
C VAL A 116 8.35 -13.92 -14.57
N ALA A 117 8.02 -12.91 -13.76
CA ALA A 117 7.68 -13.09 -12.36
C ALA A 117 6.67 -12.06 -11.88
N GLU A 118 6.01 -12.38 -10.78
CA GLU A 118 4.90 -11.61 -10.22
C GLU A 118 4.97 -11.59 -8.70
N PHE A 119 4.92 -10.38 -8.11
CA PHE A 119 4.93 -10.17 -6.66
C PHE A 119 3.79 -9.28 -6.20
N MET A 120 2.97 -9.77 -5.25
CA MET A 120 1.81 -9.03 -4.74
C MET A 120 1.79 -8.95 -3.21
N ARG A 121 1.23 -7.85 -2.70
CA ARG A 121 0.98 -7.57 -1.30
C ARG A 121 -0.53 -7.43 -1.09
N PHE A 122 -1.17 -8.47 -0.61
CA PHE A 122 -2.63 -8.53 -0.52
C PHE A 122 -3.21 -7.59 0.54
N HIS A 123 -4.42 -7.10 0.30
CA HIS A 123 -5.12 -6.22 1.23
C HIS A 123 -5.61 -7.00 2.47
N PRO A 124 -5.07 -6.70 3.67
CA PRO A 124 -5.30 -7.56 4.85
C PRO A 124 -6.76 -7.59 5.30
N VAL A 125 -7.46 -6.45 5.29
CA VAL A 125 -8.85 -6.36 5.76
C VAL A 125 -9.82 -6.98 4.76
N MET A 126 -9.62 -6.77 3.45
CA MET A 126 -10.39 -7.44 2.38
C MET A 126 -10.11 -8.93 2.28
N LYS A 127 -8.93 -9.38 2.73
CA LYS A 127 -8.48 -10.78 2.63
C LYS A 127 -8.46 -11.30 1.19
N ASN A 128 -8.18 -10.43 0.24
CA ASN A 128 -8.20 -10.79 -1.19
C ASN A 128 -7.06 -11.76 -1.60
N HIS A 129 -6.15 -12.11 -0.69
CA HIS A 129 -5.23 -13.24 -0.89
C HIS A 129 -5.97 -14.57 -1.14
N LEU A 130 -7.20 -14.73 -0.61
CA LEU A 130 -8.04 -15.91 -0.85
C LEU A 130 -8.39 -16.07 -2.34
N LEU A 131 -8.50 -14.97 -3.08
CA LEU A 131 -8.71 -15.00 -4.55
C LEU A 131 -7.42 -15.41 -5.31
N GLY A 132 -6.28 -15.39 -4.64
CA GLY A 132 -4.98 -15.82 -5.19
C GLY A 132 -4.60 -17.26 -4.85
N GLU A 133 -5.46 -18.00 -4.13
CA GLU A 133 -5.22 -19.41 -3.83
C GLU A 133 -5.13 -20.25 -5.13
N GLY A 134 -4.10 -21.11 -5.19
CA GLY A 134 -3.83 -21.93 -6.39
C GLY A 134 -3.05 -21.20 -7.48
N HIS A 135 -3.06 -19.87 -7.52
CA HIS A 135 -2.26 -19.09 -8.47
C HIS A 135 -0.89 -18.69 -7.89
N PHE A 136 -0.87 -18.20 -6.65
CA PHE A 136 0.35 -17.78 -5.97
C PHE A 136 0.90 -18.80 -4.99
N LYS A 137 2.22 -18.78 -4.78
CA LYS A 137 2.80 -19.20 -3.52
C LYS A 137 2.50 -18.13 -2.48
N LEU A 138 1.45 -18.35 -1.68
CA LEU A 138 1.04 -17.45 -0.60
C LEU A 138 1.95 -17.61 0.62
N ILE A 139 2.37 -16.50 1.21
CA ILE A 139 3.22 -16.45 2.40
C ILE A 139 2.58 -15.48 3.38
N HIS A 140 2.26 -15.95 4.59
CA HIS A 140 1.90 -15.06 5.70
C HIS A 140 3.15 -14.26 6.10
N ASP A 141 3.09 -12.93 5.92
CA ASP A 141 4.24 -12.07 6.20
C ASP A 141 4.21 -11.55 7.64
N ARG A 142 3.07 -11.00 8.06
CA ARG A 142 2.88 -10.44 9.41
C ARG A 142 1.41 -10.19 9.73
N ASN A 143 1.14 -9.78 10.98
CA ASN A 143 -0.16 -9.25 11.35
C ASN A 143 -0.19 -7.73 11.19
N THR A 144 -1.36 -7.20 10.88
CA THR A 144 -1.68 -5.77 10.85
C THR A 144 -2.81 -5.47 11.82
N VAL A 145 -2.94 -4.21 12.23
CA VAL A 145 -3.98 -3.75 13.15
C VAL A 145 -5.01 -2.95 12.38
N TYR A 146 -6.29 -3.23 12.60
CA TYR A 146 -7.39 -2.42 12.12
C TYR A 146 -8.43 -2.18 13.22
N LEU A 147 -9.29 -1.19 13.03
CA LEU A 147 -10.36 -0.85 13.95
C LEU A 147 -11.69 -0.79 13.18
N ASP A 148 -12.72 -1.43 13.74
CA ASP A 148 -14.11 -1.32 13.31
C ASP A 148 -14.69 0.02 13.83
N LEU A 149 -15.18 0.85 12.92
CA LEU A 149 -15.72 2.18 13.18
C LEU A 149 -17.24 2.20 13.34
N THR A 150 -17.92 1.06 13.31
CA THR A 150 -19.39 1.00 13.47
C THR A 150 -19.84 1.42 14.87
N GLN A 151 -18.96 1.34 15.87
CA GLN A 151 -19.19 1.83 17.23
C GLN A 151 -19.22 3.37 17.28
N ASN A 152 -19.84 3.93 18.32
CA ASN A 152 -19.74 5.37 18.54
C ASN A 152 -18.32 5.80 18.99
N GLU A 153 -18.00 7.08 18.82
CA GLU A 153 -16.65 7.61 19.06
C GLU A 153 -16.21 7.46 20.52
N ASP A 154 -17.12 7.64 21.47
CA ASP A 154 -16.81 7.52 22.90
C ASP A 154 -16.45 6.08 23.28
N ASP A 155 -17.16 5.09 22.73
CA ASP A 155 -16.86 3.66 22.95
C ASP A 155 -15.53 3.25 22.32
N ILE A 156 -15.24 3.73 21.10
CA ILE A 156 -13.95 3.54 20.44
C ILE A 156 -12.84 4.11 21.33
N PHE A 157 -12.99 5.37 21.77
CA PHE A 157 -12.00 5.99 22.63
C PHE A 157 -11.84 5.28 23.98
N ALA A 158 -12.94 4.80 24.58
CA ALA A 158 -12.93 4.01 25.82
C ALA A 158 -12.20 2.69 25.67
N GLY A 159 -12.23 2.09 24.47
CA GLY A 159 -11.55 0.83 24.13
C GLY A 159 -10.02 0.95 24.06
N PHE A 160 -9.45 2.14 23.96
CA PHE A 160 -7.99 2.31 23.98
C PHE A 160 -7.40 1.97 25.34
N ASP A 161 -6.12 1.61 25.36
CA ASP A 161 -5.39 1.42 26.61
C ASP A 161 -5.40 2.71 27.45
N LYS A 162 -5.47 2.57 28.78
CA LYS A 162 -5.57 3.72 29.70
C LYS A 162 -4.48 4.78 29.47
N GLY A 163 -3.24 4.36 29.26
CA GLY A 163 -2.12 5.25 28.97
C GLY A 163 -2.32 6.03 27.67
N THR A 164 -2.80 5.36 26.62
CA THR A 164 -3.10 5.97 25.33
C THR A 164 -4.14 7.05 25.44
N ARG A 165 -5.25 6.81 26.15
CA ARG A 165 -6.28 7.85 26.41
C ARG A 165 -5.72 9.07 27.16
N GLN A 166 -4.82 8.83 28.13
CA GLN A 166 -4.17 9.92 28.87
C GLN A 166 -3.24 10.73 27.97
N HIS A 167 -2.48 10.06 27.09
CA HIS A 167 -1.58 10.73 26.14
C HIS A 167 -2.36 11.58 25.14
N VAL A 168 -3.46 11.06 24.56
CA VAL A 168 -4.35 11.84 23.67
C VAL A 168 -4.84 13.10 24.37
N ARG A 169 -5.44 12.95 25.58
CA ARG A 169 -5.99 14.10 26.33
C ARG A 169 -4.93 15.13 26.73
N LYS A 170 -3.70 14.68 27.00
CA LYS A 170 -2.59 15.57 27.35
C LYS A 170 -2.10 16.32 26.11
N ALA A 171 -1.85 15.61 25.01
CA ALA A 171 -1.35 16.19 23.78
C ALA A 171 -2.34 17.20 23.18
N ALA A 172 -3.63 16.90 23.18
CA ALA A 172 -4.70 17.79 22.69
C ALA A 172 -4.83 19.13 23.42
N LYS A 173 -4.15 19.32 24.57
CA LYS A 173 -4.14 20.63 25.27
C LYS A 173 -3.21 21.66 24.63
N SER A 174 -2.22 21.22 23.88
CA SER A 174 -1.18 22.08 23.32
C SER A 174 -0.88 21.84 21.84
N ILE A 175 -1.32 20.71 21.30
CA ILE A 175 -1.11 20.33 19.90
C ILE A 175 -2.45 20.39 19.18
N GLU A 176 -2.47 21.09 18.06
CA GLU A 176 -3.60 21.16 17.14
C GLU A 176 -3.26 20.38 15.87
N ILE A 177 -4.15 19.49 15.44
CA ILE A 177 -4.02 18.80 14.15
C ILE A 177 -4.99 19.47 13.18
N ARG A 178 -4.46 19.99 12.09
CA ARG A 178 -5.21 20.72 11.05
C ARG A 178 -5.14 19.98 9.74
N PRO A 179 -6.25 19.91 8.98
CA PRO A 179 -6.17 19.53 7.57
C PRO A 179 -5.17 20.45 6.83
N ALA A 180 -4.30 19.86 6.04
CA ALA A 180 -3.36 20.60 5.23
C ALA A 180 -4.00 20.94 3.89
N GLU A 181 -4.20 22.24 3.63
CA GLU A 181 -4.62 22.73 2.33
C GLU A 181 -3.60 22.29 1.25
N ARG A 182 -4.08 22.12 0.00
CA ARG A 182 -3.29 21.65 -1.13
C ARG A 182 -2.41 22.77 -1.72
N THR A 183 -1.56 23.36 -0.86
CA THR A 183 -0.64 24.44 -1.20
C THR A 183 0.81 23.94 -1.26
N GLU A 184 1.66 24.62 -2.03
CA GLU A 184 3.08 24.28 -2.11
C GLU A 184 3.76 24.38 -0.72
N ASP A 185 3.38 25.34 0.11
CA ASP A 185 3.93 25.49 1.47
C ASP A 185 3.66 24.24 2.32
N ASN A 186 2.44 23.71 2.29
CA ASN A 186 2.10 22.49 3.02
C ASN A 186 2.78 21.25 2.44
N VAL A 187 2.99 21.18 1.12
CA VAL A 187 3.81 20.13 0.48
C VAL A 187 5.23 20.18 1.01
N GLN A 188 5.85 21.37 1.08
CA GLN A 188 7.21 21.55 1.59
C GLN A 188 7.32 21.19 3.08
N ILE A 189 6.34 21.60 3.91
CA ILE A 189 6.28 21.24 5.33
C ILE A 189 6.19 19.72 5.49
N PHE A 190 5.29 19.07 4.74
CA PHE A 190 5.08 17.62 4.79
C PHE A 190 6.36 16.88 4.38
N ASN A 191 6.93 17.25 3.21
CA ASN A 191 8.17 16.68 2.70
C ASN A 191 9.33 16.80 3.71
N ARG A 192 9.54 17.98 4.30
CA ARG A 192 10.61 18.20 5.29
C ARG A 192 10.44 17.29 6.51
N ILE A 193 9.26 17.30 7.15
CA ILE A 193 9.02 16.49 8.35
C ILE A 193 9.16 14.99 8.03
N TYR A 194 8.69 14.57 6.85
CA TYR A 194 8.78 13.18 6.42
C TYR A 194 10.25 12.76 6.24
N HIS A 195 11.04 13.54 5.53
CA HIS A 195 12.45 13.22 5.28
C HIS A 195 13.27 13.19 6.59
N GLU A 196 13.14 14.20 7.45
CA GLU A 196 13.82 14.21 8.76
C GLU A 196 13.48 12.96 9.59
N ASN A 197 12.22 12.49 9.52
CA ASN A 197 11.82 11.27 10.21
C ASN A 197 12.43 10.01 9.55
N MET A 198 12.44 9.93 8.20
CA MET A 198 13.02 8.77 7.48
C MET A 198 14.52 8.64 7.74
N GLU A 199 15.26 9.76 7.80
CA GLU A 199 16.66 9.79 8.20
C GLU A 199 16.83 9.27 9.64
N HIS A 200 16.03 9.77 10.59
CA HIS A 200 16.10 9.38 11.99
C HIS A 200 15.87 7.87 12.22
N VAL A 201 14.92 7.28 11.49
CA VAL A 201 14.60 5.84 11.64
C VAL A 201 15.48 4.94 10.77
N ASN A 202 16.48 5.49 10.07
CA ASN A 202 17.33 4.78 9.11
C ASN A 202 16.50 3.95 8.11
N SER A 203 15.54 4.60 7.48
CA SER A 203 14.61 3.98 6.54
C SER A 203 15.33 3.48 5.27
N ILE A 204 14.72 2.52 4.58
CA ILE A 204 15.24 2.05 3.28
C ILE A 204 15.17 3.16 2.23
N PRO A 205 16.12 3.20 1.26
CA PRO A 205 16.18 4.26 0.24
C PRO A 205 14.88 4.50 -0.52
N TYR A 206 14.15 3.45 -0.84
CA TYR A 206 12.87 3.52 -1.54
C TYR A 206 11.83 4.45 -0.87
N LEU A 207 11.83 4.53 0.45
CA LEU A 207 10.87 5.36 1.21
C LEU A 207 11.26 6.84 1.29
N PHE A 208 12.39 7.25 0.70
CA PHE A 208 12.73 8.68 0.57
C PHE A 208 12.07 9.28 -0.68
N PHE A 209 10.72 9.27 -0.69
CA PHE A 209 9.95 9.86 -1.79
C PHE A 209 10.38 11.30 -2.06
N ASN A 210 10.60 11.63 -3.33
CA ASN A 210 11.04 12.97 -3.72
C ASN A 210 9.89 14.00 -3.62
N LEU A 211 10.25 15.27 -3.66
CA LEU A 211 9.28 16.37 -3.53
C LEU A 211 8.19 16.34 -4.61
N GLU A 212 8.52 15.90 -5.83
CA GLU A 212 7.53 15.80 -6.91
C GLU A 212 6.50 14.71 -6.64
N HIS A 213 6.90 13.62 -5.99
CA HIS A 213 5.95 12.60 -5.55
C HIS A 213 4.94 13.19 -4.54
N PHE A 214 5.41 13.98 -3.56
CA PHE A 214 4.48 14.66 -2.62
C PHE A 214 3.57 15.67 -3.33
N ARG A 215 4.07 16.44 -4.32
CA ARG A 215 3.21 17.31 -5.14
C ARG A 215 2.12 16.53 -5.85
N ASN A 216 2.45 15.37 -6.40
CA ASN A 216 1.49 14.51 -7.09
C ASN A 216 0.51 13.87 -6.11
N MET A 217 0.95 13.44 -4.93
CA MET A 217 0.06 12.97 -3.86
C MET A 217 -0.95 14.06 -3.44
N PHE A 218 -0.49 15.31 -3.25
CA PHE A 218 -1.37 16.42 -2.86
C PHE A 218 -2.41 16.80 -3.93
N LYS A 219 -2.28 16.32 -5.17
CA LYS A 219 -3.30 16.48 -6.22
C LYS A 219 -4.41 15.41 -6.14
N GLN A 220 -4.20 14.30 -5.42
CA GLN A 220 -5.14 13.18 -5.36
C GLN A 220 -6.29 13.48 -4.40
N GLU A 221 -7.53 13.42 -4.86
CA GLU A 221 -8.72 13.73 -4.06
C GLU A 221 -8.98 12.72 -2.95
N ASN A 222 -8.62 11.47 -3.17
CA ASN A 222 -8.76 10.35 -2.24
C ASN A 222 -7.62 10.20 -1.22
N ILE A 223 -6.71 11.18 -1.14
CA ILE A 223 -5.66 11.27 -0.13
C ILE A 223 -5.88 12.53 0.71
N GLU A 224 -6.03 12.37 2.01
CA GLU A 224 -6.06 13.46 2.98
C GLU A 224 -4.69 13.73 3.58
N PHE A 225 -4.45 14.97 3.95
CA PHE A 225 -3.21 15.40 4.57
C PHE A 225 -3.51 16.21 5.82
N PHE A 226 -2.75 15.94 6.88
CA PHE A 226 -2.86 16.65 8.15
C PHE A 226 -1.47 17.04 8.67
N ILE A 227 -1.39 18.21 9.28
CA ILE A 227 -0.18 18.70 9.95
C ILE A 227 -0.53 18.97 11.41
N ALA A 228 0.30 18.48 12.32
CA ALA A 228 0.20 18.75 13.76
C ALA A 228 1.07 19.93 14.13
N TRP A 229 0.48 20.88 14.85
CA TRP A 229 1.09 22.15 15.22
C TRP A 229 1.22 22.29 16.74
N LEU A 230 2.38 22.74 17.20
CA LEU A 230 2.60 23.19 18.58
C LEU A 230 2.79 24.72 18.55
N GLY A 231 1.73 25.47 18.83
CA GLY A 231 1.68 26.88 18.46
C GLY A 231 1.78 27.06 16.96
N ASP A 232 2.80 27.78 16.48
CA ASP A 232 3.05 28.03 15.06
C ASP A 232 4.11 27.07 14.44
N ILE A 233 4.55 26.07 15.21
CA ILE A 233 5.60 25.14 14.79
C ILE A 233 4.94 23.84 14.26
N PRO A 234 5.15 23.46 12.97
CA PRO A 234 4.69 22.20 12.45
C PRO A 234 5.65 21.07 12.91
N ILE A 235 5.12 20.14 13.71
CA ILE A 235 5.92 19.13 14.43
C ILE A 235 5.72 17.69 13.94
N ALA A 236 4.63 17.42 13.25
CA ALA A 236 4.33 16.11 12.69
C ALA A 236 3.34 16.23 11.54
N CYS A 237 3.25 15.17 10.74
CA CYS A 237 2.28 15.09 9.65
C CYS A 237 1.83 13.65 9.42
N TYR A 238 0.64 13.49 8.82
CA TYR A 238 0.19 12.21 8.30
C TYR A 238 -0.69 12.40 7.07
N SER A 239 -0.77 11.34 6.27
CA SER A 239 -1.74 11.21 5.18
C SER A 239 -2.59 9.96 5.37
N GLY A 240 -3.86 10.07 4.98
CA GLY A 240 -4.84 8.99 4.98
C GLY A 240 -5.36 8.71 3.57
N LEU A 241 -5.53 7.44 3.22
CA LEU A 241 -6.22 7.03 2.01
C LEU A 241 -7.69 6.83 2.34
N VAL A 242 -8.58 7.51 1.62
CA VAL A 242 -10.02 7.52 1.92
C VAL A 242 -10.78 6.83 0.81
N SER A 243 -11.46 5.73 1.14
CA SER A 243 -12.44 5.06 0.29
C SER A 243 -13.80 4.97 1.01
N GLU A 244 -14.81 4.38 0.37
CA GLU A 244 -16.14 4.29 0.97
C GLU A 244 -16.18 3.41 2.23
N GLU A 245 -15.38 2.33 2.28
CA GLU A 245 -15.35 1.39 3.40
C GLU A 245 -14.11 1.53 4.27
N TYR A 246 -12.97 1.94 3.67
CA TYR A 246 -11.67 1.85 4.30
C TYR A 246 -11.00 3.20 4.42
N TYR A 247 -10.39 3.43 5.57
CA TYR A 247 -9.43 4.51 5.77
C TYR A 247 -8.06 3.91 6.05
N GLY A 248 -7.11 4.12 5.16
CA GLY A 248 -5.74 3.62 5.27
C GLY A 248 -4.80 4.64 5.92
N ASN A 249 -4.08 4.26 6.99
CA ASN A 249 -2.91 5.02 7.42
C ASN A 249 -1.80 4.87 6.38
N TYR A 250 -1.46 5.95 5.69
CA TYR A 250 -0.55 5.90 4.56
C TYR A 250 0.87 6.32 4.95
N LEU A 251 1.20 7.61 4.87
CA LEU A 251 2.48 8.12 5.30
C LEU A 251 2.31 8.92 6.59
N ARG A 252 3.23 8.74 7.54
CA ARG A 252 3.21 9.47 8.80
C ARG A 252 4.62 9.72 9.30
N ALA A 253 4.86 10.93 9.81
CA ALA A 253 6.14 11.34 10.34
C ALA A 253 5.98 12.32 11.50
N SER A 254 6.97 12.37 12.37
CA SER A 254 7.08 13.35 13.44
C SER A 254 8.54 13.73 13.68
N LEU A 255 8.79 14.99 13.98
CA LEU A 255 10.11 15.46 14.39
C LEU A 255 10.47 14.83 15.75
N THR A 256 11.66 14.27 15.84
CA THR A 256 12.09 13.43 16.97
C THR A 256 12.03 14.14 18.31
N GLU A 257 12.40 15.42 18.35
CA GLU A 257 12.38 16.23 19.58
C GLU A 257 10.97 16.39 20.17
N TYR A 258 9.91 16.19 19.35
CA TYR A 258 8.52 16.29 19.80
C TYR A 258 7.85 14.93 20.08
N ASN A 259 8.55 13.80 19.95
CA ASN A 259 7.95 12.47 20.18
C ASN A 259 7.38 12.30 21.59
N ARG A 260 8.00 12.94 22.60
CA ARG A 260 7.55 12.91 24.00
C ARG A 260 6.31 13.74 24.29
N THR A 261 5.85 14.57 23.36
CA THR A 261 4.64 15.39 23.51
C THR A 261 3.36 14.56 23.40
N GLY A 262 3.43 13.35 22.86
CA GLY A 262 2.28 12.49 22.56
C GLY A 262 1.65 12.76 21.19
N VAL A 263 2.31 13.55 20.32
CA VAL A 263 1.81 13.89 18.99
C VAL A 263 1.46 12.66 18.16
N ASN A 264 2.29 11.62 18.19
CA ASN A 264 2.04 10.38 17.46
C ASN A 264 0.72 9.71 17.90
N THR A 265 0.42 9.72 19.19
CA THR A 265 -0.81 9.14 19.74
C THR A 265 -2.02 10.00 19.35
N LEU A 266 -1.88 11.32 19.37
CA LEU A 266 -2.94 12.25 18.96
C LEU A 266 -3.24 12.13 17.46
N MET A 267 -2.22 11.93 16.60
CA MET A 267 -2.42 11.70 15.16
C MET A 267 -3.26 10.45 14.87
N TYR A 268 -3.06 9.34 15.60
CA TYR A 268 -3.92 8.15 15.44
C TYR A 268 -5.37 8.43 15.82
N TRP A 269 -5.58 9.20 16.89
CA TRP A 269 -6.93 9.59 17.29
C TRP A 269 -7.59 10.50 16.25
N SER A 270 -6.89 11.51 15.77
CA SER A 270 -7.36 12.37 14.68
C SER A 270 -7.70 11.59 13.40
N MET A 271 -6.88 10.60 13.06
CA MET A 271 -7.13 9.71 11.92
C MET A 271 -8.44 8.92 12.08
N ILE A 272 -8.70 8.39 13.27
CA ILE A 272 -9.95 7.66 13.57
C ILE A 272 -11.15 8.60 13.44
N GLN A 273 -11.03 9.82 13.93
CA GLN A 273 -12.09 10.84 13.82
C GLN A 273 -12.35 11.22 12.36
N SER A 274 -11.30 11.41 11.55
CA SER A 274 -11.44 11.69 10.12
C SER A 274 -12.11 10.53 9.39
N ALA A 275 -11.67 9.30 9.64
CA ALA A 275 -12.28 8.09 9.06
C ALA A 275 -13.77 7.98 9.37
N LYS A 276 -14.18 8.29 10.60
CA LYS A 276 -15.60 8.33 10.99
C LYS A 276 -16.37 9.45 10.29
N ALA A 277 -15.77 10.62 10.15
CA ALA A 277 -16.39 11.76 9.47
C ALA A 277 -16.66 11.47 7.99
N HIS A 278 -15.80 10.66 7.35
CA HIS A 278 -16.02 10.14 5.99
C HIS A 278 -17.03 8.99 5.91
N GLY A 279 -17.46 8.43 7.05
CA GLY A 279 -18.38 7.30 7.07
C GLY A 279 -17.73 5.96 6.74
N CYS A 280 -16.39 5.87 6.80
CA CYS A 280 -15.68 4.61 6.63
C CYS A 280 -16.07 3.60 7.71
N HIS A 281 -16.11 2.33 7.36
CA HIS A 281 -16.39 1.24 8.30
C HIS A 281 -15.12 0.75 9.01
N TYR A 282 -13.97 0.90 8.38
CA TYR A 282 -12.70 0.42 8.93
C TYR A 282 -11.60 1.48 8.82
N VAL A 283 -10.78 1.60 9.87
CA VAL A 283 -9.47 2.24 9.75
C VAL A 283 -8.38 1.19 9.90
N HIS A 284 -7.45 1.17 8.95
CA HIS A 284 -6.33 0.24 8.91
C HIS A 284 -5.04 0.94 9.29
N PHE A 285 -4.42 0.53 10.38
CA PHE A 285 -3.20 1.14 10.91
C PHE A 285 -1.92 0.55 10.32
N GLY A 286 -2.02 -0.56 9.57
CA GLY A 286 -0.87 -1.31 9.08
C GLY A 286 -0.21 -2.20 10.15
N GLY A 287 0.87 -2.86 9.79
CA GLY A 287 1.62 -3.78 10.64
C GLY A 287 2.79 -3.15 11.40
N GLY A 288 3.62 -4.03 11.95
CA GLY A 288 4.93 -3.69 12.46
C GLY A 288 5.97 -3.54 11.34
N THR A 289 7.23 -3.34 11.71
CA THR A 289 8.37 -3.27 10.77
C THR A 289 8.84 -4.66 10.31
N SER A 290 8.44 -5.71 11.03
CA SER A 290 8.76 -7.12 10.72
C SER A 290 7.59 -8.03 11.12
N GLY A 291 7.69 -9.32 10.77
CA GLY A 291 6.77 -10.37 11.21
C GLY A 291 6.96 -10.85 12.65
N ASP A 292 7.89 -10.27 13.38
CA ASP A 292 8.12 -10.60 14.79
C ASP A 292 6.86 -10.25 15.63
N PRO A 293 6.27 -11.21 16.34
CA PRO A 293 5.11 -10.96 17.20
C PRO A 293 5.39 -9.94 18.32
N ASP A 294 6.64 -9.79 18.74
CA ASP A 294 7.06 -8.82 19.76
C ASP A 294 7.46 -7.45 19.17
N ASN A 295 7.12 -7.19 17.91
CA ASN A 295 7.45 -5.93 17.24
C ASN A 295 6.81 -4.72 17.95
N SER A 296 7.66 -3.78 18.39
CA SER A 296 7.23 -2.62 19.19
C SER A 296 6.22 -1.71 18.48
N LEU A 297 6.33 -1.56 17.14
CA LEU A 297 5.38 -0.76 16.36
C LEU A 297 4.02 -1.44 16.25
N LEU A 298 3.98 -2.77 16.10
CA LEU A 298 2.74 -3.55 16.14
C LEU A 298 2.05 -3.35 17.49
N HIS A 299 2.78 -3.58 18.59
CA HIS A 299 2.26 -3.39 19.96
C HIS A 299 1.78 -1.96 20.21
N TYR A 300 2.48 -0.96 19.68
CA TYR A 300 2.05 0.43 19.78
C TYR A 300 0.69 0.65 19.09
N LYS A 301 0.48 0.09 17.90
CA LYS A 301 -0.81 0.16 17.19
C LYS A 301 -1.92 -0.59 17.92
N MET A 302 -1.58 -1.70 18.58
CA MET A 302 -2.51 -2.47 19.40
C MET A 302 -3.03 -1.72 20.64
N ASN A 303 -2.45 -0.58 21.01
CA ASN A 303 -3.01 0.29 22.04
C ASN A 303 -4.32 0.99 21.62
N PHE A 304 -4.60 1.04 20.31
CA PHE A 304 -5.81 1.65 19.72
C PHE A 304 -6.85 0.62 19.33
N SER A 305 -6.43 -0.59 18.97
CA SER A 305 -7.33 -1.72 18.64
C SER A 305 -6.62 -3.04 18.87
N LYS A 306 -7.32 -4.02 19.43
CA LYS A 306 -6.80 -5.39 19.58
C LYS A 306 -7.14 -6.28 18.38
N THR A 307 -7.84 -5.76 17.38
CA THR A 307 -8.26 -6.52 16.21
C THR A 307 -7.11 -6.62 15.20
N LEU A 308 -6.73 -7.84 14.89
CA LEU A 308 -5.66 -8.14 13.94
C LEU A 308 -6.22 -8.67 12.63
N SER A 309 -5.50 -8.41 11.55
CA SER A 309 -5.70 -9.04 10.26
C SER A 309 -4.37 -9.55 9.71
N GLU A 310 -4.40 -10.71 9.09
CA GLU A 310 -3.23 -11.32 8.49
C GLU A 310 -2.85 -10.60 7.20
N PHE A 311 -1.58 -10.26 7.08
CA PHE A 311 -1.01 -9.71 5.85
C PHE A 311 -0.28 -10.81 5.10
N TRP A 312 -0.71 -11.05 3.88
CA TRP A 312 -0.18 -12.07 3.00
C TRP A 312 0.51 -11.44 1.79
N ILE A 313 1.58 -12.10 1.34
CA ILE A 313 2.24 -11.80 0.07
C ILE A 313 2.12 -12.98 -0.87
N GLY A 314 2.09 -12.70 -2.17
CA GLY A 314 2.04 -13.69 -3.25
C GLY A 314 3.30 -13.62 -4.10
N LYS A 315 3.86 -14.78 -4.43
CA LYS A 315 4.99 -14.94 -5.34
C LYS A 315 4.64 -15.93 -6.42
N LYS A 316 4.89 -15.58 -7.69
CA LYS A 316 4.75 -16.50 -8.82
C LYS A 316 5.86 -16.27 -9.85
N VAL A 317 6.38 -17.35 -10.42
CA VAL A 317 7.26 -17.32 -11.58
C VAL A 317 6.46 -17.86 -12.77
N HIS A 318 6.27 -17.03 -13.81
CA HIS A 318 5.57 -17.40 -15.04
C HIS A 318 6.51 -18.04 -16.06
N ASN A 319 7.79 -17.64 -16.07
CA ASN A 319 8.81 -18.19 -16.97
C ASN A 319 10.06 -18.59 -16.18
N GLN A 320 10.09 -19.85 -15.73
CA GLN A 320 11.17 -20.37 -14.88
C GLN A 320 12.53 -20.32 -15.58
N ALA A 321 12.61 -20.64 -16.87
CA ALA A 321 13.89 -20.67 -17.57
C ALA A 321 14.55 -19.29 -17.65
N VAL A 322 13.75 -18.25 -17.97
CA VAL A 322 14.25 -16.87 -18.03
C VAL A 322 14.54 -16.35 -16.63
N TYR A 323 13.71 -16.68 -15.64
CA TYR A 323 13.95 -16.32 -14.25
C TYR A 323 15.29 -16.87 -13.74
N ASP A 324 15.57 -18.14 -13.97
CA ASP A 324 16.82 -18.78 -13.58
C ASP A 324 18.03 -18.14 -14.27
N GLN A 325 17.90 -17.80 -15.58
CA GLN A 325 18.93 -17.08 -16.33
C GLN A 325 19.24 -15.70 -15.72
N ILE A 326 18.21 -14.94 -15.35
CA ILE A 326 18.38 -13.63 -14.70
C ILE A 326 19.07 -13.79 -13.34
N VAL A 327 18.61 -14.73 -12.51
CA VAL A 327 19.17 -14.96 -11.17
C VAL A 327 20.64 -15.39 -11.24
N GLU A 328 21.05 -16.24 -12.21
CA GLU A 328 22.44 -16.64 -12.34
C GLU A 328 23.34 -15.47 -12.81
N GLN A 329 22.85 -14.62 -13.71
CA GLN A 329 23.57 -13.39 -14.09
C GLN A 329 23.65 -12.40 -12.92
N TRP A 330 22.56 -12.22 -12.17
CA TRP A 330 22.54 -11.36 -10.98
C TRP A 330 23.56 -11.83 -9.95
N LYS A 331 23.59 -13.12 -9.63
CA LYS A 331 24.54 -13.73 -8.71
C LYS A 331 26.00 -13.55 -9.16
N THR A 332 26.24 -13.63 -10.45
CA THR A 332 27.59 -13.49 -11.04
C THR A 332 28.06 -12.04 -11.08
N ASN A 333 27.18 -11.12 -11.53
CA ASN A 333 27.53 -9.75 -11.81
C ASN A 333 27.39 -8.83 -10.58
N HIS A 334 26.52 -9.18 -9.63
CA HIS A 334 26.19 -8.40 -8.43
C HIS A 334 26.13 -9.28 -7.17
N PRO A 335 27.23 -9.96 -6.77
CA PRO A 335 27.22 -10.97 -5.71
C PRO A 335 26.79 -10.41 -4.35
N ASP A 336 27.15 -9.17 -4.01
CA ASP A 336 26.79 -8.55 -2.73
C ASP A 336 25.28 -8.25 -2.66
N SER A 337 24.72 -7.72 -3.74
CA SER A 337 23.28 -7.51 -3.89
C SER A 337 22.53 -8.85 -3.84
N TYR A 338 23.02 -9.87 -4.53
CA TYR A 338 22.44 -11.20 -4.49
C TYR A 338 22.37 -11.75 -3.07
N GLU A 339 23.48 -11.73 -2.31
CA GLU A 339 23.50 -12.22 -0.92
C GLU A 339 22.52 -11.45 -0.02
N ALA A 340 22.39 -10.15 -0.21
CA ALA A 340 21.47 -9.31 0.57
C ALA A 340 19.99 -9.57 0.25
N HIS A 341 19.65 -9.86 -1.01
CA HIS A 341 18.25 -9.83 -1.51
C HIS A 341 17.76 -11.17 -2.11
N LYS A 342 18.55 -12.25 -2.07
CA LYS A 342 18.21 -13.56 -2.68
C LYS A 342 16.92 -14.22 -2.20
N VAL A 343 16.35 -13.79 -1.06
CA VAL A 343 15.06 -14.25 -0.55
C VAL A 343 13.86 -13.52 -1.19
N MET A 344 14.13 -12.39 -1.84
CA MET A 344 13.12 -11.60 -2.54
C MET A 344 12.92 -12.15 -3.94
N LEU A 345 11.66 -12.28 -4.38
CA LEU A 345 11.36 -12.78 -5.72
C LEU A 345 11.95 -11.88 -6.82
N LEU A 346 11.80 -10.58 -6.67
CA LEU A 346 12.30 -9.58 -7.61
C LEU A 346 13.62 -8.94 -7.13
N GLY A 347 14.40 -9.66 -6.31
CA GLY A 347 15.65 -9.19 -5.73
C GLY A 347 16.72 -8.79 -6.76
N TYR A 348 16.62 -9.33 -7.98
CA TYR A 348 17.50 -8.96 -9.10
C TYR A 348 17.30 -7.51 -9.59
N ARG A 349 16.32 -6.78 -9.06
CA ARG A 349 16.14 -5.34 -9.29
C ARG A 349 16.97 -4.46 -8.35
N GLU A 350 17.46 -5.04 -7.26
CA GLU A 350 18.28 -4.37 -6.24
C GLU A 350 19.79 -4.45 -6.64
N ILE A 351 20.17 -3.78 -7.75
CA ILE A 351 21.53 -3.82 -8.33
C ILE A 351 22.26 -2.47 -8.21
#